data_7efef729907bec34cb671237d95bc740
#
_entry.id   7efef729907bec34cb671237d95bc740
#
_cell.length_a   1.000
_cell.length_b   1.000
_cell.length_c   1.000
_cell.angle_alpha   90.00
_cell.angle_beta   90.00
_cell.angle_gamma   90.00
#
_symmetry.space_group_name_H-M   'P 1'
#
loop_
_entity.id
_entity.type
_entity.pdbx_description
1 polymer ?
#
loop_
_entity_poly.entity_id
_entity_poly.type
_entity_poly.pdbx_seq_one_letter_code
_entity_poly.pdbx_strand_id
1 'polypeptide(L)'
;MGWTILVILVAAVLLAISIYNRLVAGRNRFKNAFAQIDVQLTRRHDLIPNLVETAKGYIKHERETLEAVINARNTAVSGLKAAAADPSDPEAMKNLATAEQGLSGALGRLFALAEAYPDLKANENMMQLSEELTTTENKVAFSRQAYNDSVMDYNTLRESFPNNFFAGWFGFRAAELLEIEDEMKREVPKVSF
;
A
#
# COMPACT_ATOMS: atom_id res chain seq x y z
N MET A 1 -29.17 -44.53 17.46
CA MET A 1 -28.01 -43.77 18.01
C MET A 1 -26.83 -43.69 17.04
N GLY A 2 -26.33 -44.76 16.39
CA GLY A 2 -25.18 -44.67 15.46
C GLY A 2 -25.41 -43.75 14.25
N TRP A 3 -26.58 -43.78 13.63
CA TRP A 3 -26.90 -42.90 12.49
C TRP A 3 -26.98 -41.40 12.85
N THR A 4 -27.46 -41.04 14.04
CA THR A 4 -27.48 -39.65 14.51
C THR A 4 -26.08 -39.11 14.73
N ILE A 5 -25.19 -39.89 15.32
CA ILE A 5 -23.79 -39.52 15.52
C ILE A 5 -23.09 -39.35 14.16
N LEU A 6 -23.32 -40.26 13.22
CA LEU A 6 -22.75 -40.17 11.87
C LEU A 6 -23.19 -38.89 11.15
N VAL A 7 -24.48 -38.53 11.22
CA VAL A 7 -25.03 -37.30 10.59
C VAL A 7 -24.38 -36.05 11.23
N ILE A 8 -24.23 -36.02 12.56
CA ILE A 8 -23.58 -34.89 13.25
C ILE A 8 -22.09 -34.76 12.81
N LEU A 9 -21.36 -35.86 12.72
CA LEU A 9 -19.99 -35.85 12.26
C LEU A 9 -19.85 -35.34 10.84
N VAL A 10 -20.69 -35.83 9.92
CA VAL A 10 -20.71 -35.37 8.52
C VAL A 10 -21.04 -33.87 8.46
N ALA A 11 -22.03 -33.39 9.21
CA ALA A 11 -22.39 -31.98 9.28
C ALA A 11 -21.21 -31.13 9.82
N ALA A 12 -20.52 -31.58 10.86
CA ALA A 12 -19.35 -30.89 11.40
C ALA A 12 -18.19 -30.81 10.39
N VAL A 13 -17.92 -31.87 9.63
CA VAL A 13 -16.91 -31.87 8.58
C VAL A 13 -17.29 -30.90 7.45
N LEU A 14 -18.53 -30.92 6.98
CA LEU A 14 -18.99 -30.00 5.95
C LEU A 14 -18.91 -28.55 6.40
N LEU A 15 -19.22 -28.25 7.66
CA LEU A 15 -19.07 -26.94 8.26
C LEU A 15 -17.58 -26.51 8.28
N ALA A 16 -16.67 -27.37 8.72
CA ALA A 16 -15.26 -27.08 8.73
C ALA A 16 -14.70 -26.77 7.33
N ILE A 17 -15.09 -27.56 6.32
CA ILE A 17 -14.72 -27.34 4.91
C ILE A 17 -15.26 -25.99 4.42
N SER A 18 -16.51 -25.66 4.73
CA SER A 18 -17.12 -24.38 4.34
C SER A 18 -16.37 -23.19 4.95
N ILE A 19 -16.06 -23.25 6.24
CA ILE A 19 -15.30 -22.21 6.95
C ILE A 19 -13.91 -22.07 6.35
N TYR A 20 -13.19 -23.18 6.15
CA TYR A 20 -11.87 -23.16 5.53
C TYR A 20 -11.89 -22.46 4.16
N ASN A 21 -12.82 -22.85 3.29
CA ASN A 21 -12.94 -22.25 1.96
C ASN A 21 -13.25 -20.74 2.01
N ARG A 22 -14.07 -20.30 2.95
CA ARG A 22 -14.37 -18.88 3.15
C ARG A 22 -13.14 -18.11 3.62
N LEU A 23 -12.35 -18.65 4.54
CA LEU A 23 -11.10 -18.05 5.01
C LEU A 23 -10.06 -17.95 3.88
N VAL A 24 -9.93 -18.99 3.07
CA VAL A 24 -9.06 -18.98 1.87
C VAL A 24 -9.53 -17.92 0.87
N ALA A 25 -10.83 -17.84 0.61
CA ALA A 25 -11.39 -16.84 -0.31
C ALA A 25 -11.14 -15.41 0.20
N GLY A 26 -11.32 -15.15 1.50
CA GLY A 26 -11.02 -13.86 2.13
C GLY A 26 -9.54 -13.49 1.99
N ARG A 27 -8.63 -14.45 2.31
CA ARG A 27 -7.19 -14.25 2.15
C ARG A 27 -6.81 -13.91 0.71
N ASN A 28 -7.35 -14.62 -0.26
CA ASN A 28 -7.06 -14.38 -1.67
C ASN A 28 -7.60 -13.02 -2.13
N ARG A 29 -8.73 -12.55 -1.55
CA ARG A 29 -9.31 -11.25 -1.90
C ARG A 29 -8.37 -10.10 -1.53
N PHE A 30 -7.85 -10.04 -0.31
CA PHE A 30 -6.93 -8.97 0.03
C PHE A 30 -5.58 -9.08 -0.69
N LYS A 31 -5.09 -10.29 -0.99
CA LYS A 31 -3.89 -10.47 -1.84
C LYS A 31 -4.10 -9.94 -3.25
N ASN A 32 -5.27 -10.15 -3.84
CA ASN A 32 -5.63 -9.57 -5.14
C ASN A 32 -5.78 -8.04 -5.07
N ALA A 33 -6.34 -7.51 -3.98
CA ALA A 33 -6.42 -6.08 -3.78
C ALA A 33 -5.02 -5.45 -3.64
N PHE A 34 -4.07 -6.11 -2.97
CA PHE A 34 -2.69 -5.68 -2.90
C PHE A 34 -2.01 -5.61 -4.28
N ALA A 35 -2.30 -6.56 -5.17
CA ALA A 35 -1.75 -6.54 -6.53
C ALA A 35 -2.11 -5.26 -7.30
N GLN A 36 -3.24 -4.62 -7.01
CA GLN A 36 -3.59 -3.31 -7.59
C GLN A 36 -2.71 -2.19 -7.04
N ILE A 37 -2.36 -2.25 -5.75
CA ILE A 37 -1.40 -1.31 -5.13
C ILE A 37 -0.03 -1.48 -5.78
N ASP A 38 0.45 -2.71 -5.93
CA ASP A 38 1.74 -3.04 -6.53
C ASP A 38 1.87 -2.41 -7.93
N VAL A 39 0.86 -2.56 -8.78
CA VAL A 39 0.83 -1.95 -10.12
C VAL A 39 0.95 -0.42 -10.06
N GLN A 40 0.21 0.25 -9.15
CA GLN A 40 0.23 1.70 -9.08
C GLN A 40 1.53 2.24 -8.47
N LEU A 41 2.07 1.57 -7.43
CA LEU A 41 3.36 1.93 -6.83
C LEU A 41 4.51 1.71 -7.81
N THR A 42 4.52 0.61 -8.54
CA THR A 42 5.52 0.37 -9.60
C THR A 42 5.50 1.50 -10.61
N ARG A 43 4.32 1.89 -11.11
CA ARG A 43 4.19 3.04 -12.04
C ARG A 43 4.70 4.33 -11.43
N ARG A 44 4.39 4.62 -10.16
CA ARG A 44 4.91 5.79 -9.43
C ARG A 44 6.43 5.79 -9.37
N HIS A 45 7.02 4.63 -9.02
CA HIS A 45 8.48 4.48 -8.93
C HIS A 45 9.19 4.64 -10.28
N ASP A 46 8.54 4.25 -11.38
CA ASP A 46 9.10 4.34 -12.73
C ASP A 46 9.08 5.77 -13.29
N LEU A 47 8.22 6.65 -12.80
CA LEU A 47 8.20 8.06 -13.18
C LEU A 47 9.33 8.87 -12.54
N ILE A 48 9.79 8.48 -11.35
CA ILE A 48 10.74 9.26 -10.55
C ILE A 48 12.11 9.47 -11.19
N PRO A 49 12.75 8.47 -11.85
CA PRO A 49 14.02 8.70 -12.54
C PRO A 49 13.92 9.78 -13.62
N ASN A 50 12.82 9.81 -14.38
CA ASN A 50 12.59 10.82 -15.41
C ASN A 50 12.40 12.21 -14.80
N LEU A 51 11.69 12.30 -13.68
CA LEU A 51 11.51 13.54 -12.92
C LEU A 51 12.86 14.10 -12.46
N VAL A 52 13.69 13.25 -11.84
CA VAL A 52 15.02 13.63 -11.35
C VAL A 52 15.94 14.05 -12.51
N GLU A 53 15.91 13.33 -13.63
CA GLU A 53 16.73 13.67 -14.79
C GLU A 53 16.30 15.01 -15.42
N THR A 54 15.00 15.28 -15.50
CA THR A 54 14.49 16.58 -15.94
C THR A 54 14.94 17.70 -14.99
N ALA A 55 14.84 17.47 -13.67
CA ALA A 55 15.25 18.47 -12.67
C ALA A 55 16.75 18.77 -12.70
N LYS A 56 17.60 17.78 -12.91
CA LYS A 56 19.08 17.94 -12.98
C LYS A 56 19.53 19.02 -13.97
N GLY A 57 18.82 19.21 -15.07
CA GLY A 57 19.12 20.24 -16.06
C GLY A 57 19.04 21.65 -15.51
N TYR A 58 18.24 21.90 -14.51
CA TYR A 58 17.88 23.21 -13.96
C TYR A 58 18.48 23.48 -12.58
N ILE A 59 18.59 22.44 -11.71
CA ILE A 59 18.99 22.57 -10.30
C ILE A 59 20.32 21.87 -10.02
N LYS A 60 21.37 22.27 -10.76
CA LYS A 60 22.70 21.62 -10.71
C LYS A 60 23.36 21.68 -9.34
N HIS A 61 23.04 22.67 -8.50
CA HIS A 61 23.62 22.86 -7.17
C HIS A 61 22.89 22.11 -6.06
N GLU A 62 21.73 21.50 -6.36
CA GLU A 62 20.85 20.82 -5.40
C GLU A 62 20.98 19.30 -5.47
N ARG A 63 22.22 18.84 -5.64
CA ARG A 63 22.51 17.41 -5.84
C ARG A 63 22.02 16.54 -4.69
N GLU A 64 22.12 17.04 -3.46
CA GLU A 64 21.70 16.31 -2.26
C GLU A 64 20.19 16.00 -2.27
N THR A 65 19.36 16.96 -2.67
CA THR A 65 17.91 16.76 -2.80
C THR A 65 17.57 15.70 -3.86
N LEU A 66 18.24 15.74 -5.00
CA LEU A 66 18.03 14.77 -6.08
C LEU A 66 18.47 13.35 -5.66
N GLU A 67 19.62 13.23 -5.00
CA GLU A 67 20.13 11.96 -4.46
C GLU A 67 19.18 11.40 -3.38
N ALA A 68 18.61 12.26 -2.51
CA ALA A 68 17.64 11.85 -1.50
C ALA A 68 16.39 11.24 -2.11
N VAL A 69 15.87 11.81 -3.21
CA VAL A 69 14.71 11.25 -3.94
C VAL A 69 15.04 9.88 -4.53
N ILE A 70 16.20 9.72 -5.17
CA ILE A 70 16.60 8.43 -5.75
C ILE A 70 16.78 7.36 -4.66
N ASN A 71 17.40 7.71 -3.53
CA ASN A 71 17.61 6.79 -2.41
C ASN A 71 16.26 6.37 -1.78
N ALA A 72 15.36 7.32 -1.55
CA ALA A 72 14.02 7.04 -1.03
C ALA A 72 13.23 6.14 -2.00
N ARG A 73 13.30 6.42 -3.31
CA ARG A 73 12.68 5.56 -4.35
C ARG A 73 13.24 4.14 -4.31
N ASN A 74 14.56 3.94 -4.19
CA ASN A 74 15.17 2.61 -4.14
C ASN A 74 14.73 1.84 -2.88
N THR A 75 14.60 2.52 -1.74
CA THR A 75 14.06 1.94 -0.50
C THR A 75 12.60 1.52 -0.69
N ALA A 76 11.78 2.37 -1.32
CA ALA A 76 10.37 2.08 -1.60
C ALA A 76 10.19 0.88 -2.54
N VAL A 77 11.00 0.79 -3.61
CA VAL A 77 11.01 -0.37 -4.53
C VAL A 77 11.35 -1.67 -3.78
N SER A 78 12.33 -1.62 -2.88
CA SER A 78 12.71 -2.80 -2.07
C SER A 78 11.62 -3.21 -1.11
N GLY A 79 10.97 -2.23 -0.45
CA GLY A 79 9.82 -2.45 0.44
C GLY A 79 8.63 -3.05 -0.30
N LEU A 80 8.31 -2.52 -1.49
CA LEU A 80 7.23 -3.03 -2.34
C LEU A 80 7.47 -4.49 -2.75
N LYS A 81 8.69 -4.81 -3.15
CA LYS A 81 9.06 -6.18 -3.54
C LYS A 81 8.90 -7.16 -2.37
N ALA A 82 9.26 -6.77 -1.15
CA ALA A 82 9.09 -7.60 0.04
C ALA A 82 7.60 -7.82 0.37
N ALA A 83 6.80 -6.74 0.37
CA ALA A 83 5.36 -6.80 0.64
C ALA A 83 4.59 -7.57 -0.44
N ALA A 84 4.99 -7.47 -1.72
CA ALA A 84 4.39 -8.22 -2.82
C ALA A 84 4.66 -9.74 -2.72
N ALA A 85 5.79 -10.15 -2.15
CA ALA A 85 6.10 -11.55 -1.92
C ALA A 85 5.14 -12.20 -0.90
N ASP A 86 4.82 -11.50 0.18
CA ASP A 86 3.78 -11.92 1.13
C ASP A 86 3.06 -10.71 1.78
N PRO A 87 1.91 -10.29 1.22
CA PRO A 87 1.10 -9.21 1.79
C PRO A 87 0.46 -9.54 3.15
N SER A 88 0.70 -10.76 3.67
CA SER A 88 0.26 -11.17 5.01
C SER A 88 1.35 -10.96 6.07
N ASP A 89 2.56 -10.57 5.66
CA ASP A 89 3.67 -10.28 6.58
C ASP A 89 3.54 -8.84 7.14
N PRO A 90 3.28 -8.69 8.45
CA PRO A 90 3.12 -7.39 9.08
C PRO A 90 4.37 -6.50 8.98
N GLU A 91 5.56 -7.09 9.08
CA GLU A 91 6.80 -6.33 8.99
C GLU A 91 7.05 -5.81 7.57
N ALA A 92 6.80 -6.63 6.55
CA ALA A 92 6.92 -6.20 5.16
C ALA A 92 5.95 -5.07 4.84
N MET A 93 4.71 -5.15 5.31
CA MET A 93 3.70 -4.09 5.12
C MET A 93 4.07 -2.78 5.83
N LYS A 94 4.55 -2.85 7.08
CA LYS A 94 5.02 -1.69 7.83
C LYS A 94 6.24 -1.03 7.17
N ASN A 95 7.19 -1.84 6.72
CA ASN A 95 8.39 -1.35 6.03
C ASN A 95 8.02 -0.66 4.71
N LEU A 96 7.06 -1.22 3.94
CA LEU A 96 6.52 -0.57 2.74
C LEU A 96 5.89 0.78 3.09
N ALA A 97 5.02 0.84 4.10
CA ALA A 97 4.36 2.09 4.51
C ALA A 97 5.39 3.17 4.87
N THR A 98 6.41 2.83 5.68
CA THR A 98 7.48 3.74 6.07
C THR A 98 8.32 4.21 4.88
N ALA A 99 8.63 3.30 3.95
CA ALA A 99 9.41 3.62 2.76
C ALA A 99 8.65 4.56 1.80
N GLU A 100 7.34 4.33 1.60
CA GLU A 100 6.49 5.21 0.78
C GLU A 100 6.30 6.59 1.41
N GLN A 101 6.18 6.67 2.74
CA GLN A 101 6.17 7.95 3.47
C GLN A 101 7.48 8.72 3.28
N GLY A 102 8.62 8.04 3.38
CA GLY A 102 9.94 8.62 3.13
C GLY A 102 10.08 9.15 1.70
N LEU A 103 9.57 8.39 0.71
CA LEU A 103 9.56 8.81 -0.69
C LEU A 103 8.66 10.04 -0.91
N SER A 104 7.46 10.06 -0.34
CA SER A 104 6.55 11.21 -0.42
C SER A 104 7.18 12.46 0.19
N GLY A 105 7.88 12.33 1.33
CA GLY A 105 8.60 13.44 1.94
C GLY A 105 9.77 13.94 1.08
N ALA A 106 10.51 13.06 0.41
CA ALA A 106 11.60 13.45 -0.49
C ALA A 106 11.07 14.17 -1.74
N LEU A 107 9.99 13.66 -2.34
CA LEU A 107 9.32 14.29 -3.48
C LEU A 107 8.74 15.66 -3.10
N GLY A 108 8.12 15.79 -1.93
CA GLY A 108 7.62 17.07 -1.42
C GLY A 108 8.72 18.13 -1.31
N ARG A 109 9.92 17.76 -0.85
CA ARG A 109 11.09 18.66 -0.82
C ARG A 109 11.54 19.04 -2.22
N LEU A 110 11.58 18.11 -3.16
CA LEU A 110 11.93 18.41 -4.55
C LEU A 110 10.93 19.38 -5.19
N PHE A 111 9.63 19.19 -4.98
CA PHE A 111 8.61 20.10 -5.50
C PHE A 111 8.67 21.49 -4.86
N ALA A 112 8.88 21.55 -3.53
CA ALA A 112 9.10 22.84 -2.84
C ALA A 112 10.34 23.57 -3.38
N LEU A 113 11.42 22.84 -3.66
CA LEU A 113 12.61 23.41 -4.26
C LEU A 113 12.34 23.91 -5.69
N ALA A 114 11.59 23.16 -6.50
CA ALA A 114 11.24 23.54 -7.87
C ALA A 114 10.46 24.88 -7.95
N GLU A 115 9.74 25.25 -6.90
CA GLU A 115 9.08 26.56 -6.80
C GLU A 115 10.06 27.75 -6.83
N ALA A 116 11.29 27.54 -6.38
CA ALA A 116 12.36 28.55 -6.41
C ALA A 116 13.06 28.66 -7.77
N TYR A 117 12.76 27.77 -8.72
CA TYR A 117 13.36 27.72 -10.06
C TYR A 117 12.27 27.85 -11.13
N PRO A 118 11.92 29.09 -11.57
CA PRO A 118 10.82 29.35 -12.51
C PRO A 118 10.95 28.60 -13.84
N ASP A 119 12.18 28.44 -14.36
CA ASP A 119 12.45 27.75 -15.62
C ASP A 119 12.17 26.23 -15.51
N LEU A 120 12.46 25.63 -14.37
CA LEU A 120 12.11 24.23 -14.08
C LEU A 120 10.60 24.07 -13.93
N LYS A 121 9.96 24.96 -13.19
CA LYS A 121 8.51 24.95 -13.00
C LYS A 121 7.74 25.09 -14.30
N ALA A 122 8.24 25.91 -15.24
CA ALA A 122 7.64 26.13 -16.54
C ALA A 122 7.97 25.05 -17.60
N ASN A 123 8.85 24.08 -17.24
CA ASN A 123 9.21 23.01 -18.15
C ASN A 123 8.04 22.04 -18.37
N GLU A 124 7.67 21.80 -19.64
CA GLU A 124 6.52 20.96 -20.00
C GLU A 124 6.67 19.51 -19.48
N ASN A 125 7.86 18.91 -19.57
CA ASN A 125 8.11 17.56 -19.06
C ASN A 125 7.97 17.50 -17.54
N MET A 126 8.45 18.53 -16.82
CA MET A 126 8.30 18.62 -15.36
C MET A 126 6.83 18.72 -14.95
N MET A 127 6.05 19.52 -15.64
CA MET A 127 4.61 19.68 -15.40
C MET A 127 3.86 18.37 -15.67
N GLN A 128 4.13 17.71 -16.83
CA GLN A 128 3.50 16.44 -17.17
C GLN A 128 3.83 15.34 -16.17
N LEU A 129 5.10 15.19 -15.79
CA LEU A 129 5.53 14.19 -14.81
C LEU A 129 4.92 14.45 -13.44
N SER A 130 4.79 15.70 -13.02
CA SER A 130 4.13 16.08 -11.76
C SER A 130 2.66 15.73 -11.77
N GLU A 131 1.94 15.98 -12.88
CA GLU A 131 0.55 15.59 -13.06
C GLU A 131 0.35 14.08 -13.05
N GLU A 132 1.23 13.33 -13.75
CA GLU A 132 1.20 11.87 -13.74
C GLU A 132 1.48 11.29 -12.35
N LEU A 133 2.43 11.87 -11.60
CA LEU A 133 2.70 11.46 -10.21
C LEU A 133 1.48 11.72 -9.32
N THR A 134 0.87 12.90 -9.40
CA THR A 134 -0.36 13.23 -8.64
C THR A 134 -1.50 12.27 -9.00
N THR A 135 -1.68 11.99 -10.28
CA THR A 135 -2.71 11.04 -10.75
C THR A 135 -2.45 9.63 -10.19
N THR A 136 -1.18 9.20 -10.20
CA THR A 136 -0.79 7.88 -9.69
C THR A 136 -0.97 7.81 -8.18
N GLU A 137 -0.64 8.88 -7.44
CA GLU A 137 -0.86 8.98 -6.00
C GLU A 137 -2.33 8.82 -5.62
N ASN A 138 -3.24 9.48 -6.35
CA ASN A 138 -4.68 9.31 -6.15
C ASN A 138 -5.12 7.86 -6.40
N LYS A 139 -4.56 7.20 -7.43
CA LYS A 139 -4.84 5.77 -7.70
C LYS A 139 -4.30 4.86 -6.61
N VAL A 140 -3.09 5.13 -6.08
CA VAL A 140 -2.52 4.42 -4.94
C VAL A 140 -3.43 4.56 -3.72
N ALA A 141 -3.88 5.77 -3.39
CA ALA A 141 -4.78 6.02 -2.27
C ALA A 141 -6.09 5.23 -2.39
N PHE A 142 -6.69 5.20 -3.58
CA PHE A 142 -7.90 4.43 -3.86
C PHE A 142 -7.69 2.92 -3.75
N SER A 143 -6.60 2.40 -4.35
CA SER A 143 -6.26 0.98 -4.28
C SER A 143 -5.95 0.55 -2.84
N ARG A 144 -5.30 1.41 -2.04
CA ARG A 144 -5.03 1.19 -0.63
C ARG A 144 -6.31 1.09 0.19
N GLN A 145 -7.30 1.93 -0.07
CA GLN A 145 -8.59 1.84 0.59
C GLN A 145 -9.25 0.48 0.31
N ALA A 146 -9.31 0.05 -0.96
CA ALA A 146 -9.89 -1.24 -1.34
C ALA A 146 -9.14 -2.43 -0.69
N TYR A 147 -7.81 -2.33 -0.57
CA TYR A 147 -7.01 -3.32 0.14
C TYR A 147 -7.38 -3.36 1.63
N ASN A 148 -7.41 -2.21 2.30
CA ASN A 148 -7.71 -2.11 3.71
C ASN A 148 -9.13 -2.64 4.02
N ASP A 149 -10.11 -2.33 3.19
CA ASP A 149 -11.47 -2.86 3.31
C ASP A 149 -11.45 -4.41 3.20
N SER A 150 -10.69 -4.94 2.25
CA SER A 150 -10.56 -6.39 2.06
C SER A 150 -9.84 -7.08 3.24
N VAL A 151 -8.87 -6.42 3.86
CA VAL A 151 -8.19 -6.88 5.08
C VAL A 151 -9.14 -6.86 6.26
N MET A 152 -9.92 -5.79 6.45
CA MET A 152 -10.92 -5.70 7.52
C MET A 152 -11.98 -6.80 7.39
N ASP A 153 -12.49 -7.03 6.18
CA ASP A 153 -13.44 -8.12 5.90
C ASP A 153 -12.85 -9.49 6.24
N TYR A 154 -11.60 -9.74 5.85
CA TYR A 154 -10.91 -10.99 6.17
C TYR A 154 -10.68 -11.15 7.68
N ASN A 155 -10.20 -10.12 8.37
CA ASN A 155 -9.96 -10.19 9.80
C ASN A 155 -11.28 -10.39 10.57
N THR A 156 -12.35 -9.69 10.19
CA THR A 156 -13.69 -9.88 10.74
C THR A 156 -14.17 -11.32 10.53
N LEU A 157 -14.04 -11.85 9.33
CA LEU A 157 -14.38 -13.24 9.03
C LEU A 157 -13.59 -14.22 9.91
N ARG A 158 -12.30 -13.99 10.08
CA ARG A 158 -11.38 -14.80 10.87
C ARG A 158 -11.74 -14.80 12.37
N GLU A 159 -12.17 -13.65 12.89
CA GLU A 159 -12.47 -13.44 14.31
C GLU A 159 -13.90 -13.84 14.69
N SER A 160 -14.80 -13.93 13.71
CA SER A 160 -16.19 -14.31 13.93
C SER A 160 -16.33 -15.76 14.41
N PHE A 161 -17.30 -16.01 15.32
CA PHE A 161 -17.67 -17.37 15.72
C PHE A 161 -18.49 -18.06 14.60
N PRO A 162 -18.25 -19.34 14.30
CA PRO A 162 -17.26 -20.24 14.88
C PRO A 162 -15.90 -20.21 14.16
N ASN A 163 -15.69 -19.31 13.18
CA ASN A 163 -14.50 -19.29 12.30
C ASN A 163 -13.20 -19.12 13.09
N ASN A 164 -13.23 -18.40 14.22
CA ASN A 164 -12.07 -18.11 15.06
C ASN A 164 -11.38 -19.38 15.59
N PHE A 165 -12.13 -20.43 15.90
CA PHE A 165 -11.54 -21.71 16.28
C PHE A 165 -10.82 -22.37 15.13
N PHE A 166 -11.45 -22.42 13.96
CA PHE A 166 -10.87 -23.02 12.77
C PHE A 166 -9.70 -22.22 12.22
N ALA A 167 -9.77 -20.88 12.28
CA ALA A 167 -8.70 -20.01 11.85
C ALA A 167 -7.40 -20.26 12.61
N GLY A 168 -7.47 -20.38 13.94
CA GLY A 168 -6.32 -20.73 14.77
C GLY A 168 -5.76 -22.13 14.43
N TRP A 169 -6.64 -23.11 14.26
CA TRP A 169 -6.25 -24.49 13.98
C TRP A 169 -5.60 -24.66 12.60
N PHE A 170 -6.11 -23.96 11.57
CA PHE A 170 -5.57 -23.98 10.21
C PHE A 170 -4.45 -22.96 9.96
N GLY A 171 -4.03 -22.20 10.98
CA GLY A 171 -2.92 -21.26 10.87
C GLY A 171 -3.22 -19.99 10.05
N PHE A 172 -4.49 -19.58 9.95
CA PHE A 172 -4.87 -18.29 9.36
C PHE A 172 -4.50 -17.15 10.33
N ARG A 173 -3.52 -16.33 9.95
CA ARG A 173 -3.07 -15.16 10.70
C ARG A 173 -3.88 -13.93 10.33
N ALA A 174 -3.89 -12.92 11.22
CA ALA A 174 -4.42 -11.61 10.86
C ALA A 174 -3.60 -11.00 9.73
N ALA A 175 -4.24 -10.25 8.87
CA ALA A 175 -3.57 -9.43 7.87
C ALA A 175 -3.47 -7.98 8.37
N GLU A 176 -2.41 -7.28 7.97
CA GLU A 176 -2.11 -5.91 8.39
C GLU A 176 -2.67 -4.91 7.38
N LEU A 177 -3.15 -3.78 7.89
CA LEU A 177 -3.57 -2.65 7.07
C LEU A 177 -2.33 -1.94 6.48
N LEU A 178 -2.46 -1.36 5.31
CA LEU A 178 -1.46 -0.47 4.75
C LEU A 178 -1.82 0.98 5.11
N GLU A 179 -1.31 1.45 6.25
CA GLU A 179 -1.51 2.82 6.73
C GLU A 179 -0.28 3.66 6.36
N ILE A 180 -0.42 4.50 5.34
CA ILE A 180 0.56 5.55 5.02
C ILE A 180 0.02 6.82 5.67
N GLU A 181 0.63 7.22 6.79
CA GLU A 181 0.25 8.45 7.50
C GLU A 181 0.62 9.68 6.66
N ASP A 182 -0.39 10.41 6.24
CA ASP A 182 -0.25 11.68 5.56
C ASP A 182 -0.40 12.77 6.64
N GLU A 183 0.71 13.15 7.29
CA GLU A 183 0.69 14.15 8.37
C GLU A 183 0.05 15.48 7.95
N MET A 184 0.17 15.85 6.67
CA MET A 184 -0.42 17.08 6.13
C MET A 184 -1.96 17.04 6.05
N LYS A 185 -2.58 15.88 6.00
CA LYS A 185 -4.06 15.76 5.96
C LYS A 185 -4.70 15.81 7.37
N ARG A 186 -3.92 15.70 8.44
CA ARG A 186 -4.42 15.80 9.82
C ARG A 186 -4.45 17.23 10.37
N GLU A 187 -3.74 18.17 9.73
CA GLU A 187 -3.86 19.58 10.13
C GLU A 187 -5.18 20.17 9.63
N VAL A 188 -6.12 20.35 10.56
CA VAL A 188 -7.32 21.12 10.32
C VAL A 188 -6.91 22.55 9.96
N PRO A 189 -7.31 23.12 8.79
CA PRO A 189 -6.98 24.49 8.48
C PRO A 189 -7.52 25.42 9.60
N LYS A 190 -6.63 26.13 10.29
CA LYS A 190 -7.05 27.16 11.24
C LYS A 190 -7.63 28.31 10.43
N VAL A 191 -8.94 28.35 10.33
CA VAL A 191 -9.66 29.52 9.79
C VAL A 191 -9.58 30.60 10.85
N SER A 192 -8.73 31.59 10.66
CA SER A 192 -8.75 32.85 11.42
C SER A 192 -9.67 33.82 10.67
N PHE A 193 -10.71 34.27 11.34
CA PHE A 193 -11.57 35.36 10.93
C PHE A 193 -10.98 36.72 11.34
#